data_74839ab7d1d3795ffaafded56b7d9143
#
_entry.id   74839ab7d1d3795ffaafded56b7d9143
#
_cell.length_a   1.000
_cell.length_b   1.000
_cell.length_c   1.000
_cell.angle_alpha   90.00
_cell.angle_beta   90.00
_cell.angle_gamma   90.00
#
_symmetry.space_group_name_H-M   'P 1'
#
loop_
_entity.id
_entity.type
_entity.pdbx_description
1 polymer ?
#
loop_
_entity_poly.entity_id
_entity_poly.type
_entity_poly.pdbx_seq_one_letter_code
_entity_poly.pdbx_strand_id
1 'polypeptide(L)'
;MYAIAIIRYRKPLEEVLKVVDEHRAYLRDLKARGILLASGPLDPRFGGALLLRVADGDAALAVRDGDPFVKHGAAQYEVLPWLPNIGLEDLDRL
;
A
#
# COMPACT_ATOMS: atom_id res chain seq x y z
N MET A 1 4.11 -8.05 -11.95
CA MET A 1 5.20 -7.26 -11.32
C MET A 1 4.89 -7.08 -9.84
N TYR A 2 5.91 -7.20 -9.01
CA TYR A 2 5.79 -6.89 -7.59
C TYR A 2 6.26 -5.46 -7.33
N ALA A 3 5.67 -4.83 -6.32
CA ALA A 3 6.09 -3.52 -5.85
C ALA A 3 5.90 -3.43 -4.35
N ILE A 4 6.78 -2.67 -3.71
CA ILE A 4 6.66 -2.33 -2.29
C ILE A 4 6.25 -0.86 -2.23
N ALA A 5 5.20 -0.55 -1.49
CA ALA A 5 4.81 0.82 -1.23
C ALA A 5 5.07 1.16 0.23
N ILE A 6 5.80 2.22 0.46
CA ILE A 6 6.01 2.78 1.80
C ILE A 6 5.12 4.01 1.92
N ILE A 7 4.24 3.97 2.90
CA ILE A 7 3.31 5.06 3.20
C ILE A 7 3.87 5.84 4.37
N ARG A 8 4.00 7.16 4.22
CA ARG A 8 4.45 8.05 5.29
C ARG A 8 3.37 9.05 5.61
N TYR A 9 3.01 9.17 6.89
CA TYR A 9 2.01 10.13 7.34
C TYR A 9 2.53 11.56 7.17
N ARG A 10 1.64 12.43 6.70
CA ARG A 10 1.90 13.86 6.49
C ARG A 10 1.17 14.74 7.48
N LYS A 11 0.36 14.13 8.35
CA LYS A 11 -0.43 14.80 9.38
C LYS A 11 -0.24 14.06 10.70
N PRO A 12 -0.57 14.69 11.83
CA PRO A 12 -0.56 14.00 13.12
C PRO A 12 -1.42 12.76 13.09
N LEU A 13 -1.06 11.74 13.87
CA LEU A 13 -1.76 10.45 13.89
C LEU A 13 -3.26 10.61 14.12
N GLU A 14 -3.68 11.52 14.98
CA GLU A 14 -5.11 11.78 15.25
C GLU A 14 -5.88 12.19 14.00
N GLU A 15 -5.25 12.93 13.09
CA GLU A 15 -5.85 13.32 11.82
C GLU A 15 -5.87 12.14 10.83
N VAL A 16 -4.80 11.35 10.80
CA VAL A 16 -4.73 10.15 9.99
C VAL A 16 -5.82 9.16 10.38
N LEU A 17 -6.08 9.00 11.68
CA LEU A 17 -7.10 8.07 12.18
C LEU A 17 -8.52 8.44 11.74
N LYS A 18 -8.79 9.69 11.40
CA LYS A 18 -10.08 10.11 10.84
C LYS A 18 -10.35 9.54 9.44
N VAL A 19 -9.31 9.14 8.73
CA VAL A 19 -9.39 8.62 7.34
C VAL A 19 -9.14 7.11 7.31
N VAL A 20 -8.78 6.50 8.43
CA VAL A 20 -8.30 5.12 8.46
C VAL A 20 -9.35 4.11 8.00
N ASP A 21 -10.62 4.33 8.29
CA ASP A 21 -11.68 3.39 7.90
C ASP A 21 -11.85 3.35 6.38
N GLU A 22 -11.83 4.50 5.71
CA GLU A 22 -11.86 4.58 4.25
C GLU A 22 -10.62 3.92 3.63
N HIS A 23 -9.45 4.19 4.21
CA HIS A 23 -8.19 3.58 3.77
C HIS A 23 -8.25 2.05 3.87
N ARG A 24 -8.72 1.51 5.00
CA ARG A 24 -8.83 0.06 5.18
C ARG A 24 -9.83 -0.58 4.21
N ALA A 25 -10.95 0.09 3.95
CA ALA A 25 -11.93 -0.39 2.98
C ALA A 25 -11.32 -0.46 1.58
N TYR A 26 -10.54 0.54 1.19
CA TYR A 26 -9.80 0.56 -0.06
C TYR A 26 -8.82 -0.60 -0.14
N LEU A 27 -8.03 -0.83 0.91
CA LEU A 27 -7.06 -1.92 0.95
C LEU A 27 -7.72 -3.31 0.89
N ARG A 28 -8.87 -3.48 1.54
CA ARG A 28 -9.62 -4.75 1.48
C ARG A 28 -10.12 -5.03 0.07
N ASP A 29 -10.55 -4.00 -0.66
CA ASP A 29 -10.93 -4.15 -2.07
C ASP A 29 -9.74 -4.59 -2.91
N LEU A 30 -8.59 -3.96 -2.75
CA LEU A 30 -7.36 -4.36 -3.44
C LEU A 30 -6.95 -5.79 -3.09
N LYS A 31 -7.12 -6.20 -1.83
CA LYS A 31 -6.82 -7.56 -1.38
C LYS A 31 -7.75 -8.56 -2.07
N ALA A 32 -9.04 -8.27 -2.13
CA ALA A 32 -10.03 -9.14 -2.79
C ALA A 32 -9.75 -9.28 -4.29
N ARG A 33 -9.20 -8.25 -4.91
CA ARG A 33 -8.84 -8.25 -6.34
C ARG A 33 -7.47 -8.88 -6.63
N GLY A 34 -6.75 -9.31 -5.60
CA GLY A 34 -5.42 -9.93 -5.76
C GLY A 34 -4.29 -8.94 -6.02
N ILE A 35 -4.54 -7.65 -5.89
CA ILE A 35 -3.54 -6.59 -6.08
C ILE A 35 -2.69 -6.40 -4.83
N LEU A 36 -3.33 -6.38 -3.67
CA LEU A 36 -2.64 -6.30 -2.37
C LEU A 36 -2.41 -7.70 -1.82
N LEU A 37 -1.16 -8.04 -1.53
CA LEU A 37 -0.81 -9.34 -0.92
C LEU A 37 -0.75 -9.25 0.59
N ALA A 38 -0.19 -8.17 1.12
CA ALA A 38 -0.07 -7.93 2.56
C ALA A 38 0.09 -6.44 2.82
N SER A 39 -0.33 -6.00 4.00
CA SER A 39 -0.16 -4.62 4.45
C SER A 39 -0.12 -4.56 5.97
N GLY A 40 0.43 -3.50 6.50
CA GLY A 40 0.43 -3.24 7.93
C GLY A 40 1.11 -1.92 8.27
N PRO A 41 0.89 -1.42 9.50
CA PRO A 41 1.60 -0.25 9.98
C PRO A 41 3.08 -0.54 10.20
N LEU A 42 3.91 0.48 10.04
CA LEU A 42 5.31 0.41 10.43
C LEU A 42 5.43 0.58 11.96
N ASP A 43 6.52 0.08 12.53
CA ASP A 43 6.82 0.20 13.96
C ASP A 43 8.16 0.94 14.12
N PRO A 44 8.18 2.15 14.72
CA PRO A 44 7.03 2.89 15.24
C PRO A 44 6.07 3.37 14.15
N ARG A 45 4.84 3.70 14.53
CA ARG A 45 3.77 3.99 13.59
C ARG A 45 3.87 5.40 13.01
N PHE A 46 4.71 5.57 12.01
CA PHE A 46 4.82 6.80 11.22
C PHE A 46 4.27 6.63 9.80
N GLY A 47 3.74 5.46 9.50
CA GLY A 47 3.21 5.08 8.20
C GLY A 47 2.90 3.61 8.14
N GLY A 48 2.90 3.06 6.94
CA GLY A 48 2.64 1.66 6.68
C GLY A 48 3.42 1.15 5.48
N ALA A 49 3.26 -0.14 5.20
CA ALA A 49 3.85 -0.75 4.02
C ALA A 49 2.83 -1.65 3.34
N LEU A 50 2.89 -1.69 2.02
CA LEU A 50 2.08 -2.56 1.18
C LEU A 50 2.98 -3.43 0.32
N LEU A 51 2.63 -4.69 0.17
CA LEU A 51 3.21 -5.56 -0.85
C LEU A 51 2.16 -5.75 -1.94
N LEU A 52 2.50 -5.32 -3.15
CA LEU A 52 1.59 -5.28 -4.29
C LEU A 52 2.02 -6.24 -5.38
N ARG A 53 1.02 -6.82 -6.06
CA ARG A 53 1.21 -7.53 -7.33
C ARG A 53 0.35 -6.85 -8.37
N VAL A 54 0.99 -6.21 -9.34
CA VAL A 54 0.36 -5.35 -10.34
C VAL A 54 0.89 -5.67 -11.74
N ALA A 55 0.19 -5.19 -12.77
CA ALA A 55 0.58 -5.44 -14.15
C ALA A 55 1.88 -4.71 -14.52
N ASP A 56 2.04 -3.47 -14.06
CA ASP A 56 3.16 -2.59 -14.40
C ASP A 56 3.30 -1.44 -13.40
N GLY A 57 4.27 -0.56 -13.64
CA GLY A 57 4.52 0.60 -12.77
C GLY A 57 3.36 1.58 -12.72
N ASP A 58 2.66 1.78 -13.83
CA ASP A 58 1.50 2.68 -13.86
C ASP A 58 0.37 2.16 -12.98
N ALA A 59 0.15 0.84 -12.98
CA ALA A 59 -0.84 0.21 -12.10
C ALA A 59 -0.46 0.38 -10.62
N ALA A 60 0.83 0.30 -10.29
CA ALA A 60 1.30 0.56 -8.92
C ALA A 60 1.05 2.01 -8.50
N LEU A 61 1.32 2.96 -9.38
CA LEU A 61 1.05 4.38 -9.11
C LEU A 61 -0.45 4.66 -9.00
N ALA A 62 -1.30 3.94 -9.74
CA ALA A 62 -2.74 4.05 -9.62
C ALA A 62 -3.24 3.61 -8.24
N VAL A 63 -2.60 2.62 -7.63
CA VAL A 63 -2.90 2.22 -6.24
C VAL A 63 -2.66 3.39 -5.29
N ARG A 64 -1.52 4.07 -5.42
CA ARG A 64 -1.21 5.28 -4.65
C ARG A 64 -2.30 6.33 -4.80
N ASP A 65 -2.65 6.64 -6.04
CA ASP A 65 -3.57 7.75 -6.35
C ASP A 65 -5.01 7.46 -5.91
N GLY A 66 -5.37 6.19 -5.78
CA GLY A 66 -6.69 5.77 -5.34
C GLY A 66 -6.88 5.71 -3.82
N ASP A 67 -5.78 5.75 -3.06
CA ASP A 67 -5.86 5.62 -1.60
C ASP A 67 -6.46 6.89 -0.97
N PRO A 68 -7.51 6.75 -0.13
CA PRO A 68 -8.06 7.87 0.63
C PRO A 68 -7.03 8.65 1.45
N PHE A 69 -5.99 8.02 1.97
CA PHE A 69 -4.89 8.72 2.66
C PHE A 69 -4.24 9.76 1.76
N VAL A 70 -4.02 9.42 0.50
CA VAL A 70 -3.41 10.35 -0.46
C VAL A 70 -4.42 11.42 -0.89
N LYS A 71 -5.66 11.02 -1.16
CA LYS A 71 -6.72 11.94 -1.57
C LYS A 71 -7.00 13.01 -0.53
N HIS A 72 -6.91 12.66 0.76
CA HIS A 72 -7.13 13.60 1.86
C HIS A 72 -5.84 14.31 2.31
N GLY A 73 -4.71 14.06 1.66
CA GLY A 73 -3.44 14.65 2.04
C GLY A 73 -2.89 14.16 3.38
N ALA A 74 -3.38 13.03 3.89
CA ALA A 74 -2.97 12.47 5.18
C ALA A 74 -1.64 11.72 5.11
N ALA A 75 -1.28 11.22 3.93
CA ALA A 75 -0.05 10.47 3.71
C ALA A 75 0.44 10.60 2.27
N GLN A 76 1.69 10.19 2.07
CA GLN A 76 2.27 10.05 0.73
C GLN A 76 2.87 8.67 0.59
N TYR A 77 2.98 8.19 -0.65
CA TYR A 77 3.56 6.90 -1.00
C TYR A 77 4.94 7.09 -1.63
N GLU A 78 5.84 6.18 -1.26
CA GLU A 78 7.01 5.86 -2.06
C GLU A 78 6.77 4.48 -2.67
N VAL A 79 6.72 4.38 -4.00
CA VAL A 79 6.46 3.13 -4.71
C VAL A 79 7.77 2.61 -5.28
N LEU A 80 8.16 1.40 -4.86
CA LEU A 80 9.42 0.77 -5.23
C LEU A 80 9.12 -0.49 -6.05
N PRO A 81 9.38 -0.50 -7.36
CA PRO A 81 9.37 -1.75 -8.12
C PRO A 81 10.35 -2.74 -7.50
N TRP A 82 9.95 -4.01 -7.39
CA TRP A 82 10.73 -5.01 -6.70
C TRP A 82 10.81 -6.29 -7.50
N LEU A 83 12.00 -6.86 -7.59
CA LEU A 83 12.27 -8.12 -8.30
C LEU A 83 12.65 -9.19 -7.26
N PRO A 84 11.67 -9.80 -6.58
CA PRO A 84 11.96 -10.86 -5.62
C PRO A 84 12.55 -12.08 -6.32
N ASN A 85 13.53 -12.71 -5.69
CA ASN A 85 14.18 -13.93 -6.17
C ASN A 85 13.92 -15.10 -5.24
N ILE A 86 14.54 -15.06 -4.07
CA ILE A 86 14.36 -16.11 -3.06
C ILE A 86 12.96 -15.97 -2.47
N GLY A 87 12.16 -17.01 -2.59
CA GLY A 87 10.77 -17.01 -2.13
C GLY A 87 9.76 -16.56 -3.19
N LEU A 88 10.20 -16.29 -4.42
CA LEU A 88 9.30 -15.84 -5.50
C LEU A 88 8.18 -16.84 -5.75
N GLU A 89 8.47 -18.13 -5.73
CA GLU A 89 7.47 -19.18 -5.94
C GLU A 89 6.37 -19.18 -4.86
N ASP A 90 6.69 -18.77 -3.66
CA ASP A 90 5.70 -18.65 -2.59
C ASP A 90 4.83 -17.41 -2.78
N LEU A 91 5.42 -16.30 -3.22
CA LEU A 91 4.67 -15.10 -3.57
C LEU A 91 3.71 -15.35 -4.72
N ASP A 92 4.15 -16.08 -5.74
CA ASP A 92 3.34 -16.36 -6.93
C ASP A 92 2.11 -17.22 -6.61
N ARG A 93 2.10 -17.92 -5.48
CA ARG A 93 0.97 -18.71 -5.02
C ARG A 93 -0.09 -17.90 -4.25
N LEU A 94 0.24 -16.69 -3.86
CA LEU A 94 -0.69 -15.85 -3.09
C LEU A 94 -1.81 -15.28 -3.95
#